data_58e4f2842188bd2fa0094e10cab7111a
#
_entry.id   58e4f2842188bd2fa0094e10cab7111a
#
_cell.length_a   1.000
_cell.length_b   1.000
_cell.length_c   1.000
_cell.angle_alpha   90.00
_cell.angle_beta   90.00
_cell.angle_gamma   90.00
#
_symmetry.space_group_name_H-M   'P 1'
#
loop_
_entity.id
_entity.type
_entity.pdbx_description
1 polymer ?
#
loop_
_entity_poly.entity_id
_entity_poly.type
_entity_poly.pdbx_seq_one_letter_code
_entity_poly.pdbx_strand_id
1 'polypeptide(L)'
;DGPRDVNVVIEIPMNADPIKYEVDKASGAIFVDRVLTTPMRYPCNYGYVPHTLSGDGDPADVLVVMPLPLVPGCVIRVRPIGMLNMVDEAGEDTKIIAVPVSKVFPAYDHVRTIDDLPELTKDRIQHFFEHYKD
;
A
#
# COMPACT_ATOMS: atom_id res chain seq x y z
N ASP A 1 16.11 -16.62 2.60
CA ASP A 1 15.89 -15.26 2.29
C ASP A 1 14.53 -15.10 1.59
N GLY A 2 13.54 -15.26 2.05
CA GLY A 2 12.25 -15.09 1.48
C GLY A 2 12.21 -14.44 0.10
N PRO A 3 11.10 -14.44 -0.54
CA PRO A 3 11.00 -13.80 -1.84
C PRO A 3 11.32 -12.31 -1.72
N ARG A 4 12.20 -11.87 -2.57
CA ARG A 4 12.54 -10.46 -2.68
C ARG A 4 11.41 -9.70 -3.32
N ASP A 5 10.68 -10.38 -4.21
CA ASP A 5 9.65 -9.79 -5.02
C ASP A 5 8.32 -10.45 -4.69
N VAL A 6 7.28 -9.65 -4.56
CA VAL A 6 5.94 -10.15 -4.30
C VAL A 6 4.94 -9.48 -5.24
N ASN A 7 3.85 -10.18 -5.50
CA ASN A 7 2.75 -9.61 -6.26
C ASN A 7 1.78 -8.91 -5.32
N VAL A 8 1.34 -7.72 -5.70
CA VAL A 8 0.39 -6.93 -4.92
C VAL A 8 -0.83 -6.64 -5.78
N VAL A 9 -2.01 -6.90 -5.22
CA VAL A 9 -3.27 -6.52 -5.86
C VAL A 9 -3.62 -5.13 -5.36
N ILE A 10 -3.79 -4.19 -6.28
CA ILE A 10 -4.07 -2.80 -5.91
C ILE A 10 -5.55 -2.64 -5.63
N GLU A 11 -5.86 -2.05 -4.48
CA GLU A 11 -7.24 -1.75 -4.09
C GLU A 11 -7.56 -0.28 -4.24
N ILE A 12 -6.63 0.59 -3.81
CA ILE A 12 -6.87 2.04 -3.80
C ILE A 12 -5.70 2.74 -4.49
N PRO A 13 -5.96 3.41 -5.62
CA PRO A 13 -4.89 4.15 -6.31
C PRO A 13 -4.43 5.36 -5.51
N MET A 14 -3.16 5.74 -5.71
CA MET A 14 -2.67 6.98 -5.13
C MET A 14 -3.45 8.17 -5.69
N ASN A 15 -3.66 9.17 -4.84
CA ASN A 15 -4.36 10.40 -5.19
C ASN A 15 -5.81 10.20 -5.67
N ALA A 16 -6.38 9.03 -5.42
CA ALA A 16 -7.79 8.79 -5.72
C ALA A 16 -8.67 9.62 -4.78
N ASP A 17 -9.92 9.81 -5.18
CA ASP A 17 -10.90 10.46 -4.32
C ASP A 17 -10.97 9.73 -2.98
N PRO A 18 -11.44 10.38 -1.91
CA PRO A 18 -11.42 9.78 -0.56
C PRO A 18 -12.47 8.68 -0.40
N ILE A 19 -12.31 7.63 -1.18
CA ILE A 19 -13.19 6.45 -1.16
C ILE A 19 -12.31 5.24 -0.91
N LYS A 20 -12.67 4.47 0.11
CA LYS A 20 -11.95 3.24 0.38
C LYS A 20 -12.62 2.10 -0.37
N TYR A 21 -11.85 1.45 -1.23
CA TYR A 21 -12.30 0.27 -1.96
C TYR A 21 -11.69 -0.98 -1.33
N GLU A 22 -12.37 -2.09 -1.54
CA GLU A 22 -11.88 -3.38 -1.08
C GLU A 22 -12.17 -4.44 -2.13
N VAL A 23 -11.17 -5.28 -2.40
CA VAL A 23 -11.33 -6.39 -3.32
C VAL A 23 -11.82 -7.60 -2.53
N ASP A 24 -12.94 -8.17 -2.98
CA ASP A 24 -13.41 -9.43 -2.42
C ASP A 24 -12.50 -10.55 -2.92
N LYS A 25 -11.77 -11.20 -2.01
CA LYS A 25 -10.74 -12.15 -2.38
C LYS A 25 -11.31 -13.40 -3.06
N ALA A 26 -12.57 -13.72 -2.78
CA ALA A 26 -13.20 -14.91 -3.37
C ALA A 26 -13.65 -14.66 -4.80
N SER A 27 -14.28 -13.52 -5.07
CA SER A 27 -14.86 -13.23 -6.38
C SER A 27 -14.01 -12.32 -7.25
N GLY A 28 -13.08 -11.60 -6.65
CA GLY A 28 -12.28 -10.59 -7.36
C GLY A 28 -13.01 -9.28 -7.59
N ALA A 29 -14.27 -9.16 -7.16
CA ALA A 29 -15.03 -7.94 -7.34
C ALA A 29 -14.52 -6.84 -6.40
N ILE A 30 -14.61 -5.60 -6.86
CA ILE A 30 -14.20 -4.44 -6.09
C ILE A 30 -15.44 -3.79 -5.51
N PHE A 31 -15.43 -3.61 -4.19
CA PHE A 31 -16.55 -3.01 -3.47
C PHE A 31 -16.13 -1.67 -2.89
N VAL A 32 -17.10 -0.77 -2.77
CA VAL A 32 -16.89 0.47 -2.01
C VAL A 32 -17.06 0.11 -0.54
N ASP A 33 -15.97 0.18 0.23
CA ASP A 33 -16.02 -0.08 1.66
C ASP A 33 -16.65 1.11 2.38
N ARG A 34 -16.12 2.30 2.10
CA ARG A 34 -16.70 3.53 2.67
C ARG A 34 -16.11 4.76 1.99
N VAL A 35 -16.81 5.87 2.17
CA VAL A 35 -16.30 7.19 1.80
C VAL A 35 -15.63 7.77 3.04
N LEU A 36 -14.39 8.24 2.89
CA LEU A 36 -13.65 8.80 4.01
C LEU A 36 -14.27 10.12 4.46
N THR A 37 -14.16 10.40 5.76
CA THR A 37 -14.73 11.63 6.33
C THR A 37 -13.84 12.83 6.12
N THR A 38 -12.61 12.63 5.67
CA THR A 38 -11.68 13.72 5.39
C THR A 38 -11.42 13.78 3.89
N PRO A 39 -10.99 14.96 3.36
CA PRO A 39 -10.66 15.06 1.94
C PRO A 39 -9.27 14.53 1.61
N MET A 40 -8.71 13.69 2.47
CA MET A 40 -7.36 13.17 2.27
C MET A 40 -7.33 12.11 1.19
N ARG A 41 -6.24 12.12 0.43
CA ARG A 41 -6.03 11.15 -0.64
C ARG A 41 -4.84 10.28 -0.28
N TYR A 42 -4.90 9.01 -0.69
CA TYR A 42 -3.81 8.08 -0.41
C TYR A 42 -2.53 8.57 -1.08
N PRO A 43 -1.39 8.64 -0.36
CA PRO A 43 -0.15 9.17 -0.92
C PRO A 43 0.58 8.20 -1.84
N CYS A 44 0.16 6.95 -1.86
CA CYS A 44 0.74 5.92 -2.74
C CYS A 44 -0.33 4.89 -3.06
N ASN A 45 -0.04 4.02 -4.00
CA ASN A 45 -0.98 2.95 -4.33
C ASN A 45 -1.04 1.97 -3.17
N TYR A 46 -2.24 1.51 -2.83
CA TYR A 46 -2.48 0.70 -1.65
C TYR A 46 -3.12 -0.62 -2.06
N GLY A 47 -2.63 -1.72 -1.52
CA GLY A 47 -3.15 -3.01 -1.86
C GLY A 47 -2.76 -4.09 -0.86
N TYR A 48 -2.77 -5.33 -1.31
CA TYR A 48 -2.45 -6.46 -0.44
C TYR A 48 -1.69 -7.53 -1.22
N VAL A 49 -0.97 -8.36 -0.47
CA VAL A 49 -0.27 -9.52 -1.04
C VAL A 49 -1.25 -10.71 -0.97
N PRO A 50 -1.67 -11.22 -2.13
CA PRO A 50 -2.64 -12.33 -2.13
C PRO A 50 -2.00 -13.61 -1.57
N HIS A 51 -2.84 -14.47 -1.02
CA HIS A 51 -2.45 -15.80 -0.51
C HIS A 51 -1.45 -15.75 0.64
N THR A 52 -1.35 -14.60 1.35
CA THR A 52 -0.57 -14.49 2.57
C THR A 52 -1.50 -14.15 3.72
N LEU A 53 -1.04 -14.47 4.93
CA LEU A 53 -1.78 -14.12 6.14
C LEU A 53 -0.82 -13.42 7.08
N SER A 54 -1.27 -12.31 7.66
CA SER A 54 -0.54 -11.65 8.72
C SER A 54 -0.94 -12.28 10.05
N GLY A 55 -0.45 -11.73 11.14
CA GLY A 55 -0.73 -12.28 12.47
C GLY A 55 -2.19 -12.30 12.84
N ASP A 56 -3.02 -11.47 12.21
CA ASP A 56 -4.45 -11.39 12.46
C ASP A 56 -5.27 -12.27 11.51
N GLY A 57 -4.61 -13.00 10.61
CA GLY A 57 -5.29 -13.87 9.66
C GLY A 57 -5.67 -13.20 8.35
N ASP A 58 -5.41 -11.90 8.20
CA ASP A 58 -5.71 -11.17 6.98
C ASP A 58 -4.48 -11.11 6.07
N PRO A 59 -4.67 -10.90 4.77
CA PRO A 59 -3.55 -10.67 3.87
C PRO A 59 -2.76 -9.42 4.28
N ALA A 60 -1.45 -9.43 4.03
CA ALA A 60 -0.61 -8.29 4.37
C ALA A 60 -0.92 -7.09 3.48
N ASP A 61 -1.08 -5.92 4.09
CA ASP A 61 -1.31 -4.67 3.38
C ASP A 61 0.02 -4.08 2.90
N VAL A 62 0.00 -3.50 1.71
CA VAL A 62 1.20 -2.95 1.08
C VAL A 62 0.93 -1.57 0.52
N LEU A 63 1.89 -0.67 0.78
CA LEU A 63 1.93 0.65 0.16
C LEU A 63 2.96 0.59 -0.95
N VAL A 64 2.52 0.80 -2.19
CA VAL A 64 3.43 0.78 -3.34
C VAL A 64 3.79 2.20 -3.69
N VAL A 65 5.04 2.57 -3.40
CA VAL A 65 5.54 3.93 -3.63
C VAL A 65 6.00 4.05 -5.06
N MET A 66 5.34 4.90 -5.82
CA MET A 66 5.68 5.21 -7.20
C MET A 66 4.97 6.50 -7.59
N PRO A 67 5.36 7.15 -8.69
CA PRO A 67 4.82 8.48 -9.01
C PRO A 67 3.48 8.47 -9.77
N LEU A 68 2.92 7.30 -10.08
CA LEU A 68 1.73 7.21 -10.91
C LEU A 68 0.67 6.34 -10.24
N PRO A 69 -0.62 6.69 -10.38
CA PRO A 69 -1.69 5.83 -9.87
C PRO A 69 -1.86 4.59 -10.75
N LEU A 70 -2.17 3.48 -10.10
CA LEU A 70 -2.43 2.23 -10.81
C LEU A 70 -3.93 1.96 -10.84
N VAL A 71 -4.35 1.12 -11.78
CA VAL A 71 -5.76 0.76 -11.93
C VAL A 71 -6.15 -0.19 -10.80
N PRO A 72 -7.28 0.06 -10.10
CA PRO A 72 -7.73 -0.87 -9.06
C PRO A 72 -7.96 -2.26 -9.64
N GLY A 73 -7.57 -3.27 -8.87
CA GLY A 73 -7.68 -4.66 -9.29
C GLY A 73 -6.49 -5.19 -10.06
N CYS A 74 -5.58 -4.31 -10.50
CA CYS A 74 -4.40 -4.79 -11.21
C CYS A 74 -3.39 -5.39 -10.23
N VAL A 75 -2.49 -6.20 -10.77
CA VAL A 75 -1.43 -6.83 -10.01
C VAL A 75 -0.09 -6.22 -10.44
N ILE A 76 0.69 -5.80 -9.47
CA ILE A 76 2.02 -5.26 -9.73
C ILE A 76 3.05 -6.03 -8.92
N ARG A 77 4.19 -6.30 -9.53
CA ARG A 77 5.29 -6.96 -8.84
C ARG A 77 6.15 -5.90 -8.18
N VAL A 78 6.39 -6.07 -6.88
CA VAL A 78 7.09 -5.07 -6.07
C VAL A 78 8.19 -5.72 -5.25
N ARG A 79 9.07 -4.87 -4.75
CA ARG A 79 10.17 -5.25 -3.88
C ARG A 79 9.98 -4.51 -2.54
N PRO A 80 9.76 -5.23 -1.44
CA PRO A 80 9.63 -4.57 -0.14
C PRO A 80 10.90 -3.84 0.27
N ILE A 81 10.74 -2.67 0.88
CA ILE A 81 11.86 -1.87 1.35
C ILE A 81 11.75 -1.54 2.84
N GLY A 82 10.63 -1.81 3.47
CA GLY A 82 10.47 -1.55 4.89
C GLY A 82 9.05 -1.77 5.35
N MET A 83 8.78 -1.38 6.59
CA MET A 83 7.48 -1.54 7.20
C MET A 83 7.08 -0.30 7.98
N LEU A 84 5.78 -0.03 8.01
CA LEU A 84 5.19 1.01 8.83
C LEU A 84 4.38 0.33 9.92
N ASN A 85 4.80 0.49 11.16
CA ASN A 85 4.10 -0.10 12.30
C ASN A 85 3.12 0.93 12.86
N MET A 86 1.87 0.52 12.95
CA MET A 86 0.81 1.37 13.46
C MET A 86 0.11 0.65 14.61
N VAL A 87 -0.47 1.44 15.51
CA VAL A 87 -1.27 0.89 16.60
C VAL A 87 -2.60 1.63 16.59
N ASP A 88 -3.71 0.89 16.58
CA ASP A 88 -5.03 1.46 16.67
C ASP A 88 -5.84 0.75 17.75
N GLU A 89 -7.13 1.02 17.81
CA GLU A 89 -7.99 0.44 18.84
C GLU A 89 -8.04 -1.09 18.79
N ALA A 90 -7.83 -1.65 17.59
CA ALA A 90 -7.86 -3.10 17.41
C ALA A 90 -6.50 -3.75 17.67
N GLY A 91 -5.45 -2.95 17.90
CA GLY A 91 -4.10 -3.46 18.17
C GLY A 91 -3.11 -3.04 17.12
N GLU A 92 -2.08 -3.85 16.94
CA GLU A 92 -1.02 -3.54 15.98
C GLU A 92 -1.49 -3.77 14.55
N ASP A 93 -1.11 -2.85 13.67
CA ASP A 93 -1.40 -2.92 12.25
C ASP A 93 -0.13 -2.54 11.51
N THR A 94 0.47 -3.50 10.83
CA THR A 94 1.72 -3.31 10.12
C THR A 94 1.47 -3.27 8.62
N LYS A 95 2.02 -2.27 7.96
CA LYS A 95 1.92 -2.14 6.51
C LYS A 95 3.30 -2.24 5.90
N ILE A 96 3.40 -3.01 4.82
CA ILE A 96 4.66 -3.15 4.08
C ILE A 96 4.79 -1.97 3.14
N ILE A 97 5.99 -1.39 3.08
CA ILE A 97 6.30 -0.34 2.11
C ILE A 97 7.18 -0.96 1.04
N ALA A 98 6.80 -0.76 -0.22
CA ALA A 98 7.48 -1.41 -1.34
C ALA A 98 7.58 -0.47 -2.53
N VAL A 99 8.48 -0.79 -3.45
CA VAL A 99 8.63 -0.09 -4.72
C VAL A 99 8.52 -1.11 -5.85
N PRO A 100 8.14 -0.68 -7.06
CA PRO A 100 8.08 -1.62 -8.19
C PRO A 100 9.44 -2.24 -8.46
N VAL A 101 9.44 -3.49 -8.95
CA VAL A 101 10.69 -4.13 -9.36
C VAL A 101 11.25 -3.43 -10.60
N SER A 102 12.54 -3.62 -10.85
CA SER A 102 13.25 -2.95 -11.94
C SER A 102 12.59 -3.16 -13.29
N LYS A 103 12.12 -4.37 -13.56
CA LYS A 103 11.48 -4.68 -14.83
C LYS A 103 10.24 -3.83 -15.08
N VAL A 104 9.52 -3.48 -14.01
CA VAL A 104 8.29 -2.69 -14.11
C VAL A 104 8.61 -1.19 -14.15
N PHE A 105 9.51 -0.73 -13.29
CA PHE A 105 9.82 0.70 -13.16
C PHE A 105 11.23 0.88 -12.63
N PRO A 106 12.24 0.98 -13.52
CA PRO A 106 13.63 1.00 -13.08
C PRO A 106 14.07 2.29 -12.38
N ALA A 107 13.27 3.34 -12.43
CA ALA A 107 13.67 4.62 -11.83
C ALA A 107 13.87 4.52 -10.31
N TYR A 108 13.29 3.52 -9.66
CA TYR A 108 13.43 3.35 -8.21
C TYR A 108 14.41 2.26 -7.82
N ASP A 109 15.25 1.80 -8.74
CA ASP A 109 16.23 0.75 -8.44
C ASP A 109 17.19 1.14 -7.33
N HIS A 110 17.46 2.44 -7.16
CA HIS A 110 18.37 2.94 -6.13
C HIS A 110 17.74 2.91 -4.73
N VAL A 111 16.42 2.72 -4.66
CA VAL A 111 15.73 2.73 -3.36
C VAL A 111 15.82 1.34 -2.75
N ARG A 112 16.55 1.20 -1.64
CA ARG A 112 16.75 -0.08 -0.97
C ARG A 112 16.07 -0.13 0.39
N THR A 113 15.94 1.02 1.04
CA THR A 113 15.28 1.13 2.34
C THR A 113 14.39 2.36 2.31
N ILE A 114 13.56 2.49 3.34
CA ILE A 114 12.69 3.65 3.47
C ILE A 114 13.50 4.95 3.49
N ASP A 115 14.71 4.90 4.06
CA ASP A 115 15.54 6.10 4.16
C ASP A 115 15.98 6.64 2.79
N ASP A 116 15.92 5.81 1.76
CA ASP A 116 16.27 6.25 0.40
C ASP A 116 15.13 7.02 -0.27
N LEU A 117 13.95 7.04 0.35
CA LEU A 117 12.83 7.81 -0.18
C LEU A 117 12.99 9.29 0.16
N PRO A 118 12.44 10.20 -0.68
CA PRO A 118 12.45 11.62 -0.35
C PRO A 118 11.74 11.88 0.98
N GLU A 119 12.23 12.85 1.74
CA GLU A 119 11.61 13.22 3.01
C GLU A 119 10.13 13.54 2.84
N LEU A 120 9.80 14.27 1.79
CA LEU A 120 8.40 14.65 1.55
C LEU A 120 7.52 13.42 1.39
N THR A 121 8.00 12.39 0.71
CA THR A 121 7.24 11.14 0.54
C THR A 121 7.00 10.48 1.88
N LYS A 122 8.03 10.38 2.72
CA LYS A 122 7.90 9.79 4.05
C LYS A 122 6.92 10.58 4.91
N ASP A 123 7.02 11.90 4.87
CA ASP A 123 6.14 12.77 5.65
C ASP A 123 4.68 12.63 5.22
N ARG A 124 4.43 12.53 3.91
CA ARG A 124 3.07 12.36 3.40
C ARG A 124 2.46 11.04 3.84
N ILE A 125 3.23 9.98 3.81
CA ILE A 125 2.75 8.66 4.25
C ILE A 125 2.41 8.70 5.74
N GLN A 126 3.32 9.23 6.55
CA GLN A 126 3.09 9.33 7.99
C GLN A 126 1.87 10.19 8.30
N HIS A 127 1.78 11.36 7.69
CA HIS A 127 0.67 12.27 7.92
C HIS A 127 -0.67 11.62 7.53
N PHE A 128 -0.70 10.94 6.38
CA PHE A 128 -1.94 10.32 5.93
C PHE A 128 -2.45 9.30 6.96
N PHE A 129 -1.57 8.42 7.43
CA PHE A 129 -2.01 7.36 8.34
C PHE A 129 -2.25 7.83 9.76
N GLU A 130 -1.78 9.03 10.09
CA GLU A 130 -2.14 9.66 11.38
C GLU A 130 -3.53 10.28 11.34
N HIS A 131 -4.05 10.64 10.16
CA HIS A 131 -5.23 11.48 10.06
C HIS A 131 -6.36 10.95 9.18
N TYR A 132 -6.14 9.91 8.38
CA TYR A 132 -7.13 9.54 7.36
C TYR A 132 -8.46 9.04 7.93
N LYS A 133 -8.48 8.65 9.19
CA LYS A 133 -9.71 8.22 9.86
C LYS A 133 -10.36 9.32 10.72
N ASP A 134 -9.77 10.50 10.72
CA ASP A 134 -10.30 11.60 11.54
C ASP A 134 -11.73 11.98 11.19
#